data_40f338073e39e68e8961fbd9e4857ff5
#
_entry.id   40f338073e39e68e8961fbd9e4857ff5
#
_cell.length_a   1.000
_cell.length_b   1.000
_cell.length_c   1.000
_cell.angle_alpha   90.00
_cell.angle_beta   90.00
_cell.angle_gamma   90.00
#
_symmetry.space_group_name_H-M   'P 1'
#
loop_
_entity.id
_entity.type
_entity.pdbx_description
1 polymer ?
#
loop_
_entity_poly.entity_id
_entity_poly.type
_entity_poly.pdbx_seq_one_letter_code
_entity_poly.pdbx_strand_id
1 'polypeptide(L)'
;MATKRVIHWLAKKELHESKFKWFFEAAGTIPVNRGVHHTGVMEVAEAMLEQGYVIGIYPEGTRNKTEDPIQPLKYGAVRLAQKTGAWIVPLSIAGINGAFKSNVRTCIGEPYKIAADADLDQENEILRKKLARLYLEAEEKTKE
;
A
#
# COMPACT_ATOMS: atom_id res chain seq x y z
N MET A 1 -16.57 -1.76 -7.14
CA MET A 1 -16.76 -3.22 -7.10
C MET A 1 -15.68 -3.80 -6.19
N ALA A 2 -16.02 -4.41 -5.06
CA ALA A 2 -15.03 -4.99 -4.14
C ALA A 2 -14.45 -6.25 -4.79
N THR A 3 -13.13 -6.39 -4.76
CA THR A 3 -12.49 -7.61 -5.22
C THR A 3 -12.78 -8.77 -4.26
N LYS A 4 -13.03 -9.96 -4.79
CA LYS A 4 -13.10 -11.20 -4.00
C LYS A 4 -11.71 -11.81 -3.73
N ARG A 5 -10.65 -11.17 -4.23
CA ARG A 5 -9.27 -11.64 -4.12
C ARG A 5 -8.68 -11.21 -2.77
N VAL A 6 -7.92 -12.08 -2.15
CA VAL A 6 -7.18 -11.76 -0.93
C VAL A 6 -6.06 -10.78 -1.25
N ILE A 7 -5.93 -9.73 -0.45
CA ILE A 7 -4.84 -8.75 -0.55
C ILE A 7 -3.77 -9.15 0.47
N HIS A 8 -2.58 -9.47 -0.01
CA HIS A 8 -1.43 -9.80 0.83
C HIS A 8 -0.67 -8.51 1.20
N TRP A 9 -0.87 -8.04 2.42
CA TRP A 9 -0.26 -6.80 2.89
C TRP A 9 1.18 -7.00 3.34
N LEU A 10 2.07 -6.09 2.94
CA LEU A 10 3.40 -6.00 3.53
C LEU A 10 3.28 -5.48 4.97
N ALA A 11 3.63 -6.31 5.94
CA ALA A 11 3.52 -6.00 7.36
C ALA A 11 4.88 -6.10 8.06
N LYS A 12 5.06 -5.36 9.16
CA LYS A 12 6.29 -5.43 9.95
C LYS A 12 6.53 -6.85 10.45
N LYS A 13 7.79 -7.32 10.39
CA LYS A 13 8.19 -8.63 10.90
C LYS A 13 7.83 -8.82 12.38
N GLU A 14 7.98 -7.78 13.20
CA GLU A 14 7.67 -7.80 14.63
C GLU A 14 6.20 -8.15 14.92
N LEU A 15 5.28 -7.89 13.98
CA LEU A 15 3.88 -8.31 14.09
C LEU A 15 3.75 -9.84 13.98
N HIS A 16 4.58 -10.47 13.17
CA HIS A 16 4.65 -11.94 13.03
C HIS A 16 5.40 -12.62 14.18
N GLU A 17 6.10 -11.86 15.01
CA GLU A 17 6.78 -12.34 16.23
C GLU A 17 5.96 -12.06 17.49
N SER A 18 4.81 -11.36 17.35
CA SER A 18 3.91 -11.00 18.44
C SER A 18 2.95 -12.14 18.81
N LYS A 19 2.22 -11.95 19.94
CA LYS A 19 1.12 -12.86 20.35
C LYS A 19 0.03 -13.05 19.29
N PHE A 20 -0.03 -12.16 18.29
CA PHE A 20 -0.98 -12.18 17.19
C PHE A 20 -0.41 -12.81 15.91
N LYS A 21 0.71 -13.51 15.98
CA LYS A 21 1.36 -14.18 14.83
C LYS A 21 0.35 -14.96 13.99
N TRP A 22 -0.45 -15.81 14.63
CA TRP A 22 -1.47 -16.65 13.97
C TRP A 22 -2.47 -15.83 13.14
N PHE A 23 -2.84 -14.63 13.62
CA PHE A 23 -3.76 -13.73 12.92
C PHE A 23 -3.12 -13.16 11.65
N PHE A 24 -1.87 -12.70 11.73
CA PHE A 24 -1.16 -12.14 10.57
C PHE A 24 -0.83 -13.21 9.53
N GLU A 25 -0.53 -14.43 9.97
CA GLU A 25 -0.33 -15.58 9.08
C GLU A 25 -1.65 -15.98 8.39
N ALA A 26 -2.75 -16.07 9.14
CA ALA A 26 -4.07 -16.36 8.58
C ALA A 26 -4.57 -15.26 7.63
N ALA A 27 -4.21 -13.99 7.89
CA ALA A 27 -4.48 -12.87 7.00
C ALA A 27 -3.58 -12.85 5.75
N GLY A 28 -2.63 -13.77 5.63
CA GLY A 28 -1.71 -13.88 4.49
C GLY A 28 -0.80 -12.67 4.32
N THR A 29 -0.41 -12.01 5.43
CA THR A 29 0.49 -10.86 5.37
C THR A 29 1.93 -11.30 5.15
N ILE A 30 2.69 -10.48 4.42
CA ILE A 30 4.10 -10.75 4.09
C ILE A 30 4.98 -9.99 5.10
N PRO A 31 5.82 -10.68 5.92
CA PRO A 31 6.67 -10.02 6.90
C PRO A 31 7.79 -9.22 6.25
N VAL A 32 7.91 -7.93 6.64
CA VAL A 32 8.97 -7.02 6.19
C VAL A 32 9.92 -6.72 7.32
N ASN A 33 11.20 -7.09 7.16
CA ASN A 33 12.26 -6.66 8.05
C ASN A 33 12.80 -5.29 7.59
N ARG A 34 12.59 -4.25 8.39
CA ARG A 34 12.99 -2.87 8.06
C ARG A 34 14.47 -2.57 8.31
N GLY A 35 15.20 -3.47 8.96
CA GLY A 35 16.59 -3.28 9.41
C GLY A 35 17.68 -3.88 8.51
N VAL A 36 17.31 -4.71 7.52
CA VAL A 36 18.26 -5.37 6.61
C VAL A 36 17.80 -5.10 5.18
N HIS A 37 18.73 -5.01 4.22
CA HIS A 37 18.44 -4.75 2.80
C HIS A 37 17.16 -5.44 2.34
N HIS A 38 16.22 -4.65 1.79
CA HIS A 38 14.86 -5.04 1.43
C HIS A 38 14.74 -6.05 0.28
N THR A 39 15.83 -6.66 -0.18
CA THR A 39 15.88 -7.51 -1.36
C THR A 39 14.92 -8.69 -1.25
N GLY A 40 14.97 -9.47 -0.18
CA GLY A 40 14.15 -10.68 -0.07
C GLY A 40 12.63 -10.46 -0.05
N VAL A 41 12.15 -9.34 0.52
CA VAL A 41 10.71 -9.04 0.56
C VAL A 41 10.18 -8.63 -0.80
N MET A 42 10.97 -7.84 -1.54
CA MET A 42 10.57 -7.40 -2.88
C MET A 42 10.55 -8.58 -3.86
N GLU A 43 11.49 -9.51 -3.73
CA GLU A 43 11.53 -10.75 -4.52
C GLU A 43 10.31 -11.65 -4.24
N VAL A 44 9.91 -11.78 -2.98
CA VAL A 44 8.69 -12.52 -2.61
C VAL A 44 7.44 -11.85 -3.20
N ALA A 45 7.33 -10.52 -3.07
CA ALA A 45 6.20 -9.77 -3.61
C ALA A 45 6.14 -9.86 -5.14
N GLU A 46 7.29 -9.82 -5.82
CA GLU A 46 7.42 -10.01 -7.27
C GLU A 46 6.91 -11.39 -7.69
N ALA A 47 7.44 -12.46 -7.09
CA ALA A 47 7.02 -13.82 -7.39
C ALA A 47 5.52 -14.05 -7.14
N MET A 48 4.95 -13.42 -6.11
CA MET A 48 3.51 -13.48 -5.84
C MET A 48 2.70 -12.74 -6.91
N LEU A 49 3.14 -11.56 -7.36
CA LEU A 49 2.47 -10.83 -8.44
C LEU A 49 2.49 -11.60 -9.76
N GLU A 50 3.61 -12.26 -10.09
CA GLU A 50 3.74 -13.12 -11.27
C GLU A 50 2.80 -14.31 -11.22
N GLN A 51 2.52 -14.85 -10.03
CA GLN A 51 1.52 -15.89 -9.81
C GLN A 51 0.07 -15.35 -9.79
N GLY A 52 -0.10 -14.04 -9.98
CA GLY A 52 -1.40 -13.41 -10.04
C GLY A 52 -1.99 -13.04 -8.66
N TYR A 53 -1.24 -13.06 -7.58
CA TYR A 53 -1.70 -12.56 -6.28
C TYR A 53 -1.82 -11.03 -6.25
N VAL A 54 -2.54 -10.51 -5.27
CA VAL A 54 -2.69 -9.07 -5.03
C VAL A 54 -1.85 -8.66 -3.83
N ILE A 55 -0.97 -7.69 -4.02
CA ILE A 55 -0.08 -7.19 -2.97
C ILE A 55 -0.56 -5.82 -2.49
N GLY A 56 -0.73 -5.66 -1.18
CA GLY A 56 -1.01 -4.39 -0.53
C GLY A 56 0.27 -3.74 0.00
N ILE A 57 0.52 -2.50 -0.40
CA ILE A 57 1.70 -1.74 0.00
C ILE A 57 1.28 -0.38 0.54
N TYR A 58 1.81 0.00 1.71
CA TYR A 58 1.80 1.38 2.19
C TYR A 58 3.06 2.08 1.67
N PRO A 59 2.98 2.85 0.59
CA PRO A 59 4.18 3.33 -0.11
C PRO A 59 4.95 4.40 0.67
N GLU A 60 4.35 5.05 1.63
CA GLU A 60 5.04 5.95 2.58
C GLU A 60 6.02 5.19 3.48
N GLY A 61 5.78 3.90 3.73
CA GLY A 61 6.60 3.02 4.54
C GLY A 61 6.62 3.33 6.03
N THR A 62 5.92 4.35 6.48
CA THR A 62 5.77 4.75 7.89
C THR A 62 4.42 5.44 8.09
N ARG A 63 4.04 5.67 9.35
CA ARG A 63 2.86 6.49 9.65
C ARG A 63 3.15 7.93 9.28
N ASN A 64 2.19 8.58 8.64
CA ASN A 64 2.23 10.01 8.42
C ASN A 64 2.12 10.75 9.77
N LYS A 65 3.08 11.62 10.04
CA LYS A 65 3.14 12.46 11.24
C LYS A 65 3.15 13.96 10.87
N THR A 66 2.97 14.26 9.60
CA THR A 66 2.94 15.61 9.06
C THR A 66 1.51 16.07 8.83
N GLU A 67 1.32 17.34 8.53
CA GLU A 67 0.03 17.89 8.12
C GLU A 67 -0.29 17.64 6.65
N ASP A 68 0.69 17.18 5.88
CA ASP A 68 0.49 16.81 4.48
C ASP A 68 -0.40 15.58 4.37
N PRO A 69 -1.33 15.54 3.43
CA PRO A 69 -2.20 14.38 3.21
C PRO A 69 -1.42 13.07 2.97
N ILE A 70 -0.33 13.14 2.24
CA ILE A 70 0.54 12.02 1.90
C ILE A 70 2.01 12.48 1.94
N GLN A 71 2.84 11.78 2.71
CA GLN A 71 4.29 11.99 2.75
C GLN A 71 4.96 11.57 1.43
N PRO A 72 6.24 11.92 1.23
CA PRO A 72 7.05 11.38 0.14
C PRO A 72 7.02 9.84 0.14
N LEU A 73 6.79 9.27 -1.04
CA LEU A 73 6.68 7.83 -1.19
C LEU A 73 8.04 7.18 -1.38
N LYS A 74 8.17 5.94 -0.90
CA LYS A 74 9.29 5.06 -1.26
C LYS A 74 9.02 4.42 -2.63
N TYR A 75 10.09 4.12 -3.36
CA TYR A 75 10.00 3.59 -4.73
C TYR A 75 9.51 2.13 -4.83
N GLY A 76 9.32 1.43 -3.72
CA GLY A 76 8.97 0.01 -3.71
C GLY A 76 7.75 -0.33 -4.57
N ALA A 77 6.67 0.45 -4.46
CA ALA A 77 5.43 0.19 -5.19
C ALA A 77 5.59 0.39 -6.70
N VAL A 78 6.16 1.52 -7.13
CA VAL A 78 6.33 1.84 -8.55
C VAL A 78 7.36 0.92 -9.22
N ARG A 79 8.47 0.62 -8.52
CA ARG A 79 9.49 -0.31 -9.02
C ARG A 79 8.95 -1.72 -9.21
N LEU A 80 8.18 -2.20 -8.24
CA LEU A 80 7.56 -3.53 -8.32
C LEU A 80 6.57 -3.61 -9.48
N ALA A 81 5.70 -2.60 -9.63
CA ALA A 81 4.74 -2.53 -10.71
C ALA A 81 5.41 -2.44 -12.10
N GLN A 82 6.47 -1.62 -12.22
CA GLN A 82 7.24 -1.52 -13.47
C GLN A 82 7.87 -2.85 -13.85
N LYS A 83 8.51 -3.52 -12.89
CA LYS A 83 9.25 -4.77 -13.13
C LYS A 83 8.32 -5.92 -13.51
N THR A 84 7.16 -6.04 -12.86
CA THR A 84 6.22 -7.14 -13.07
C THR A 84 5.12 -6.85 -14.09
N GLY A 85 4.98 -5.60 -14.53
CA GLY A 85 3.85 -5.16 -15.35
C GLY A 85 2.48 -5.22 -14.63
N ALA A 86 2.50 -5.33 -13.30
CA ALA A 86 1.28 -5.37 -12.50
C ALA A 86 0.52 -4.04 -12.53
N TRP A 87 -0.80 -4.11 -12.39
CA TRP A 87 -1.64 -2.93 -12.24
C TRP A 87 -1.45 -2.30 -10.86
N ILE A 88 -1.35 -0.98 -10.81
CA ILE A 88 -1.48 -0.21 -9.58
C ILE A 88 -2.94 0.21 -9.41
N VAL A 89 -3.52 -0.08 -8.26
CA VAL A 89 -4.83 0.40 -7.83
C VAL A 89 -4.60 1.33 -6.64
N PRO A 90 -4.61 2.66 -6.83
CA PRO A 90 -4.46 3.59 -5.73
C PRO A 90 -5.66 3.50 -4.78
N LEU A 91 -5.40 3.49 -3.48
CA LEU A 91 -6.42 3.41 -2.45
C LEU A 91 -6.02 4.31 -1.27
N SER A 92 -6.94 5.11 -0.78
CA SER A 92 -6.75 5.91 0.43
C SER A 92 -7.86 5.66 1.43
N ILE A 93 -7.50 5.74 2.71
CA ILE A 93 -8.40 5.54 3.85
C ILE A 93 -8.30 6.77 4.75
N ALA A 94 -9.44 7.36 5.10
CA ALA A 94 -9.54 8.46 6.05
C ALA A 94 -10.49 8.13 7.21
N GLY A 95 -10.49 8.96 8.26
CA GLY A 95 -11.41 8.84 9.38
C GLY A 95 -11.01 7.85 10.47
N ILE A 96 -9.76 7.38 10.47
CA ILE A 96 -9.24 6.50 11.53
C ILE A 96 -8.82 7.37 12.74
N ASN A 97 -9.80 7.86 13.49
CA ASN A 97 -9.58 8.72 14.66
C ASN A 97 -10.02 8.00 15.94
N GLY A 98 -9.08 7.33 16.62
CA GLY A 98 -9.31 6.68 17.92
C GLY A 98 -10.00 5.30 17.85
N ALA A 99 -10.13 4.63 18.99
CA ALA A 99 -10.54 3.23 19.07
C ALA A 99 -12.05 2.97 18.93
N PHE A 100 -12.92 3.98 19.04
CA PHE A 100 -14.36 3.71 19.23
C PHE A 100 -15.35 4.54 18.40
N LYS A 101 -14.90 5.54 17.64
CA LYS A 101 -15.78 6.34 16.76
C LYS A 101 -15.02 6.77 15.51
N SER A 102 -14.79 5.84 14.61
CA SER A 102 -14.18 6.16 13.32
C SER A 102 -15.22 6.05 12.21
N ASN A 103 -15.55 7.18 11.61
CA ASN A 103 -16.30 7.22 10.37
C ASN A 103 -15.32 6.92 9.23
N VAL A 104 -14.86 5.68 9.13
CA VAL A 104 -13.84 5.27 8.14
C VAL A 104 -14.43 5.33 6.74
N ARG A 105 -13.76 6.04 5.87
CA ARG A 105 -14.06 6.11 4.43
C ARG A 105 -12.87 5.67 3.62
N THR A 106 -13.15 4.94 2.56
CA THR A 106 -12.15 4.46 1.62
C THR A 106 -12.49 4.96 0.23
N CYS A 107 -11.53 5.58 -0.44
CA CYS A 107 -11.61 5.94 -1.85
C CYS A 107 -10.61 5.13 -2.66
N ILE A 108 -11.08 4.58 -3.79
CA ILE A 108 -10.31 3.76 -4.71
C ILE A 108 -10.22 4.53 -6.04
N GLY A 109 -9.01 4.71 -6.54
CA GLY A 109 -8.75 5.37 -7.82
C GLY A 109 -8.75 4.40 -8.99
N GLU A 110 -8.67 4.97 -10.18
CA GLU A 110 -8.59 4.20 -11.44
C GLU A 110 -7.28 3.40 -11.49
N PRO A 111 -7.37 2.10 -11.85
CA PRO A 111 -6.19 1.28 -12.07
C PRO A 111 -5.36 1.81 -13.23
N TYR A 112 -4.03 1.72 -13.12
CA TYR A 112 -3.12 2.07 -14.20
C TYR A 112 -1.88 1.19 -14.19
N LYS A 113 -1.14 1.19 -15.30
CA LYS A 113 0.14 0.49 -15.46
C LYS A 113 1.27 1.48 -15.63
N ILE A 114 2.45 1.07 -15.19
CA ILE A 114 3.72 1.77 -15.43
C ILE A 114 4.38 1.13 -16.65
N ALA A 115 4.82 1.94 -17.60
CA ALA A 115 5.60 1.46 -18.74
C ALA A 115 6.98 0.97 -18.29
N ALA A 116 7.52 -0.01 -18.96
CA ALA A 116 8.81 -0.62 -18.61
C ALA A 116 9.99 0.37 -18.65
N ASP A 117 9.89 1.40 -19.49
CA ASP A 117 10.87 2.47 -19.69
C ASP A 117 10.50 3.79 -18.99
N ALA A 118 9.44 3.80 -18.18
CA ALA A 118 9.00 5.01 -17.50
C ALA A 118 10.02 5.47 -16.45
N ASP A 119 10.11 6.78 -16.27
CA ASP A 119 10.91 7.40 -15.21
C ASP A 119 10.26 7.16 -13.84
N LEU A 120 10.97 6.49 -12.94
CA LEU A 120 10.46 6.12 -11.62
C LEU A 120 10.19 7.32 -10.72
N ASP A 121 10.93 8.41 -10.86
CA ASP A 121 10.69 9.63 -10.07
C ASP A 121 9.36 10.26 -10.46
N GLN A 122 9.10 10.34 -11.76
CA GLN A 122 7.83 10.85 -12.29
C GLN A 122 6.66 9.95 -11.87
N GLU A 123 6.79 8.63 -12.03
CA GLU A 123 5.73 7.67 -11.66
C GLU A 123 5.44 7.68 -10.15
N ASN A 124 6.47 7.84 -9.33
CA ASN A 124 6.32 7.94 -7.89
C ASN A 124 5.56 9.21 -7.48
N GLU A 125 5.85 10.33 -8.13
CA GLU A 125 5.13 11.60 -7.91
C GLU A 125 3.69 11.55 -8.44
N ILE A 126 3.44 10.88 -9.58
CA ILE A 126 2.09 10.63 -10.09
C ILE A 126 1.28 9.83 -9.08
N LEU A 127 1.85 8.74 -8.54
CA LEU A 127 1.20 7.92 -7.52
C LEU A 127 0.89 8.75 -6.26
N ARG A 128 1.86 9.56 -5.79
CA ARG A 128 1.69 10.44 -4.62
C ARG A 128 0.51 11.39 -4.80
N LYS A 129 0.43 12.06 -5.96
CA LYS A 129 -0.68 12.98 -6.28
C LYS A 129 -2.03 12.27 -6.34
N LYS A 130 -2.09 11.07 -6.93
CA LYS A 130 -3.31 10.26 -6.96
C LYS A 130 -3.77 9.90 -5.54
N LEU A 131 -2.85 9.45 -4.68
CA LEU A 131 -3.16 9.09 -3.30
C LEU A 131 -3.61 10.29 -2.47
N ALA A 132 -2.95 11.45 -2.62
CA ALA A 132 -3.32 12.68 -1.93
C ALA A 132 -4.74 13.14 -2.30
N ARG A 133 -5.08 13.12 -3.59
CA ARG A 133 -6.44 13.43 -4.06
C ARG A 133 -7.47 12.50 -3.45
N LEU A 134 -7.22 11.18 -3.48
CA LEU A 134 -8.14 10.18 -2.92
C LEU A 134 -8.27 10.32 -1.40
N TYR A 135 -7.19 10.70 -0.70
CA TYR A 135 -7.25 10.95 0.73
C TYR A 135 -8.15 12.11 1.08
N LEU A 136 -8.00 13.24 0.38
CA LEU A 136 -8.85 14.42 0.57
C LEU A 136 -10.33 14.12 0.28
N GLU A 137 -10.60 13.38 -0.81
CA GLU A 137 -11.95 12.91 -1.12
C GLU A 137 -12.53 12.00 -0.01
N ALA A 138 -11.71 11.08 0.52
CA ALA A 138 -12.13 10.23 1.61
C ALA A 138 -12.36 11.03 2.90
N GLU A 139 -11.53 12.03 3.17
CA GLU A 139 -11.66 12.90 4.35
C GLU A 139 -12.93 13.76 4.29
N GLU A 140 -13.29 14.31 3.14
CA GLU A 140 -14.55 15.03 2.96
C GLU A 140 -15.75 14.14 3.29
N LYS A 141 -15.77 12.90 2.81
CA LYS A 141 -16.82 11.91 3.09
C LYS A 141 -16.89 11.47 4.56
N THR A 142 -15.86 11.73 5.37
CA THR A 142 -15.94 11.46 6.82
C THR A 142 -16.73 12.53 7.59
N LYS A 143 -16.90 13.71 6.98
CA LYS A 143 -17.60 14.87 7.59
C LYS A 143 -19.10 14.84 7.34
N GLU A 144 -19.55 13.98 6.42
CA GLU A 144 -20.97 13.70 6.14
C GLU A 144 -21.56 12.71 7.14
#